data_cf438260b0aae0d0b65cb7c1f14f08ba
#
_entry.id   cf438260b0aae0d0b65cb7c1f14f08ba
#
_cell.length_a   1.000
_cell.length_b   1.000
_cell.length_c   1.000
_cell.angle_alpha   90.00
_cell.angle_beta   90.00
_cell.angle_gamma   90.00
#
_symmetry.space_group_name_H-M   'P 1'
#
loop_
_entity.id
_entity.type
_entity.pdbx_description
1 polymer ?
#
loop_
_entity_poly.entity_id
_entity_poly.type
_entity_poly.pdbx_seq_one_letter_code
_entity_poly.pdbx_strand_id
1 'polypeptide(L)'
;MTRQITTIGFDADDTLWHNERFFTLTQAKLADLLRDYSDPENLMERLLAAEQRNLPHYGYGIKGFTLSMVETAVEVTDGQVPARVIAEILSAGREMLAH
;
A
#
# COMPACT_ATOMS: atom_id res chain seq x y z
N MET A 1 12.76 15.78 -13.97
CA MET A 1 12.16 16.12 -14.03
C MET A 1 11.68 16.07 -14.19
N THR A 2 11.46 16.10 -13.90
CA THR A 2 10.77 16.35 -13.92
C THR A 2 10.48 16.82 -13.97
N ARG A 3 10.45 17.32 -13.81
CA ARG A 3 9.98 17.98 -13.66
C ARG A 3 9.54 18.57 -13.98
N GLN A 4 9.61 18.87 -14.24
CA GLN A 4 9.08 19.54 -14.42
C GLN A 4 8.40 19.90 -14.55
N ILE A 5 7.87 20.10 -14.50
CA ILE A 5 7.14 20.55 -14.41
C ILE A 5 6.75 21.34 -14.23
N THR A 6 6.32 21.91 -13.88
CA THR A 6 6.13 22.69 -13.54
C THR A 6 5.67 23.53 -13.02
N THR A 7 5.46 23.68 -12.72
CA THR A 7 5.37 24.83 -12.13
C THR A 7 4.17 25.10 -11.28
N ILE A 8 3.13 25.41 -11.67
CA ILE A 8 1.95 25.47 -10.90
C ILE A 8 1.66 24.16 -10.31
N GLY A 9 1.20 24.04 -9.15
CA GLY A 9 0.93 22.77 -8.56
C GLY A 9 2.17 22.03 -8.12
N PHE A 10 3.24 22.75 -8.00
CA PHE A 10 4.46 22.14 -7.49
C PHE A 10 4.25 21.48 -6.17
N ASP A 11 3.52 22.12 -5.27
CA ASP A 11 3.26 21.56 -3.97
C ASP A 11 2.49 20.26 -4.10
N ALA A 12 1.53 20.24 -5.00
CA ALA A 12 0.77 19.03 -5.21
C ALA A 12 1.64 17.93 -5.80
N ASP A 13 2.53 18.30 -6.71
CA ASP A 13 3.44 17.33 -7.30
C ASP A 13 4.37 16.75 -6.26
N ASP A 14 4.88 17.60 -5.39
CA ASP A 14 5.74 17.13 -4.30
C ASP A 14 4.99 16.18 -3.39
N THR A 15 3.74 16.48 -3.09
CA THR A 15 2.91 15.63 -2.25
C THR A 15 2.70 14.26 -2.90
N LEU A 16 2.42 14.26 -4.19
CA LEU A 16 2.25 13.01 -4.92
C LEU A 16 3.53 12.20 -4.91
N TRP A 17 4.66 12.84 -5.09
CA TRP A 17 5.95 12.19 -5.08
C TRP A 17 6.19 11.51 -3.73
N HIS A 18 5.93 12.22 -2.64
CA HIS A 18 6.07 11.66 -1.31
C HIS A 18 5.14 10.48 -1.11
N ASN A 19 3.91 10.59 -1.55
CA ASN A 19 2.96 9.51 -1.41
C ASN A 19 3.41 8.27 -2.15
N GLU A 20 3.90 8.43 -3.37
CA GLU A 20 4.41 7.30 -4.13
C GLU A 20 5.55 6.61 -3.40
N ARG A 21 6.41 7.39 -2.81
CA ARG A 21 7.55 6.86 -2.08
C ARG A 21 7.07 6.05 -0.89
N PHE A 22 6.10 6.58 -0.14
CA PHE A 22 5.55 5.86 1.00
C PHE A 22 4.85 4.59 0.56
N PHE A 23 4.12 4.64 -0.54
CA PHE A 23 3.48 3.44 -1.07
C PHE A 23 4.51 2.38 -1.39
N THR A 24 5.59 2.77 -2.06
CA THR A 24 6.63 1.83 -2.44
C THR A 24 7.29 1.20 -1.21
N LEU A 25 7.61 2.03 -0.21
CA LEU A 25 8.23 1.54 1.01
C LEU A 25 7.29 0.61 1.77
N THR A 26 6.01 0.97 1.80
CA THR A 26 5.03 0.16 2.51
C THR A 26 4.82 -1.18 1.80
N GLN A 27 4.84 -1.19 0.48
CA GLN A 27 4.73 -2.43 -0.27
C GLN A 27 5.92 -3.34 0.02
N ALA A 28 7.12 -2.77 0.11
CA ALA A 28 8.30 -3.55 0.45
C ALA A 28 8.19 -4.12 1.86
N LYS A 29 7.66 -3.35 2.79
CA LYS A 29 7.44 -3.83 4.15
C LYS A 29 6.44 -4.97 4.17
N LEU A 30 5.37 -4.85 3.40
CA LEU A 30 4.36 -5.89 3.31
C LEU A 30 4.98 -7.18 2.77
N ALA A 31 5.80 -7.05 1.74
CA ALA A 31 6.46 -8.22 1.15
C ALA A 31 7.35 -8.91 2.18
N ASP A 32 8.05 -8.12 2.99
CA ASP A 32 8.91 -8.68 4.02
C ASP A 32 8.09 -9.39 5.10
N LEU A 33 6.99 -8.77 5.52
CA LEU A 33 6.13 -9.35 6.55
C LEU A 33 5.51 -10.67 6.11
N LEU A 34 5.27 -10.83 4.83
CA LEU A 34 4.56 -11.99 4.29
C LEU A 34 5.46 -12.90 3.48
N ARG A 35 6.77 -12.75 3.60
CA ARG A 35 7.71 -13.49 2.76
C ARG A 35 7.60 -15.00 2.95
N ASP A 36 7.17 -15.44 4.12
CA ASP A 36 7.02 -16.87 4.39
C ASP A 36 5.75 -17.45 3.75
N TYR A 37 4.87 -16.60 3.28
CA TYR A 37 3.57 -17.03 2.73
C TYR A 37 3.47 -16.83 1.24
N SER A 38 4.20 -15.86 0.70
CA SER A 38 4.09 -15.53 -0.72
C SER A 38 5.38 -14.89 -1.20
N ASP A 39 5.75 -15.16 -2.45
CA ASP A 39 6.88 -14.43 -3.03
C ASP A 39 6.44 -13.00 -3.36
N PRO A 40 7.40 -12.08 -3.46
CA PRO A 40 7.04 -10.67 -3.67
C PRO A 40 6.24 -10.40 -4.94
N GLU A 41 6.56 -11.12 -6.01
CA GLU A 41 5.90 -10.90 -7.29
C GLU A 41 4.43 -11.26 -7.21
N ASN A 42 4.14 -12.45 -6.68
CA ASN A 42 2.77 -12.90 -6.50
C ASN A 42 2.02 -11.98 -5.55
N LEU A 43 2.69 -11.55 -4.49
CA LEU A 43 2.08 -10.67 -3.50
C LEU A 43 1.66 -9.34 -4.14
N MET A 44 2.52 -8.77 -4.98
CA MET A 44 2.22 -7.50 -5.63
C MET A 44 1.06 -7.64 -6.60
N GLU A 45 0.99 -8.76 -7.33
CA GLU A 45 -0.13 -9.01 -8.22
C GLU A 45 -1.44 -9.09 -7.45
N ARG A 46 -1.42 -9.78 -6.33
CA ARG A 46 -2.61 -9.92 -5.49
C ARG A 46 -3.03 -8.60 -4.87
N LEU A 47 -2.04 -7.80 -4.45
CA LEU A 47 -2.31 -6.49 -3.90
C LEU A 47 -2.94 -5.59 -4.95
N LEU A 48 -2.39 -5.59 -6.16
CA LEU A 48 -2.96 -4.78 -7.23
C LEU A 48 -4.40 -5.20 -7.53
N ALA A 49 -4.64 -6.50 -7.58
CA ALA A 49 -6.00 -6.99 -7.83
C ALA A 49 -6.96 -6.55 -6.72
N ALA A 50 -6.48 -6.57 -5.47
CA ALA A 50 -7.31 -6.13 -4.34
C ALA A 50 -7.61 -4.64 -4.45
N GLU A 51 -6.61 -3.84 -4.81
CA GLU A 51 -6.81 -2.41 -4.99
C GLU A 51 -7.84 -2.12 -6.07
N GLN A 52 -7.74 -2.81 -7.19
CA GLN A 52 -8.68 -2.62 -8.29
C GLN A 52 -10.09 -3.04 -7.90
N ARG A 53 -10.21 -4.15 -7.19
CA ARG A 53 -11.49 -4.63 -6.71
C ARG A 53 -12.14 -3.66 -5.73
N ASN A 54 -11.31 -3.01 -4.92
CA ASN A 54 -11.81 -2.14 -3.85
C ASN A 54 -12.03 -0.70 -4.28
N LEU A 55 -11.59 -0.34 -5.47
CA LEU A 55 -11.74 1.03 -5.94
C LEU A 55 -13.17 1.54 -5.87
N PRO A 56 -14.19 0.76 -6.34
CA PRO A 56 -15.57 1.24 -6.23
C PRO A 56 -16.08 1.39 -4.81
N HIS A 57 -15.44 0.71 -3.87
CA HIS A 57 -15.90 0.71 -2.47
C HIS A 57 -15.18 1.74 -1.63
N TYR A 58 -13.86 1.86 -1.81
CA TYR A 58 -13.04 2.71 -0.95
C TYR A 58 -12.44 3.89 -1.68
N GLY A 59 -12.47 3.88 -3.01
CA GLY A 59 -11.85 4.92 -3.78
C GLY A 59 -10.33 4.84 -3.75
N TYR A 60 -9.72 5.87 -4.27
CA TYR A 60 -8.26 6.02 -4.22
C TYR A 60 -7.88 6.58 -2.86
N GLY A 61 -6.66 6.26 -2.45
CA GLY A 61 -6.12 6.89 -1.26
C GLY A 61 -5.56 5.89 -0.29
N ILE A 62 -5.06 6.42 0.81
CA ILE A 62 -4.29 5.64 1.78
C ILE A 62 -5.18 4.65 2.52
N LYS A 63 -6.40 5.05 2.84
CA LYS A 63 -7.30 4.15 3.57
C LYS A 63 -7.66 2.94 2.74
N GLY A 64 -7.98 3.16 1.47
CA GLY A 64 -8.29 2.06 0.58
C GLY A 64 -7.10 1.15 0.35
N PHE A 65 -5.93 1.74 0.22
CA PHE A 65 -4.69 0.99 0.06
C PHE A 65 -4.42 0.13 1.30
N THR A 66 -4.61 0.71 2.49
CA THR A 66 -4.40 -0.02 3.73
C THR A 66 -5.35 -1.22 3.84
N LEU A 67 -6.62 -1.01 3.53
CA LEU A 67 -7.59 -2.08 3.55
C LEU A 67 -7.25 -3.16 2.53
N SER A 68 -6.76 -2.75 1.36
CA SER A 68 -6.37 -3.72 0.34
C SER A 68 -5.16 -4.55 0.79
N MET A 69 -4.24 -3.93 1.53
CA MET A 69 -3.11 -4.67 2.09
C MET A 69 -3.57 -5.70 3.11
N VAL A 70 -4.53 -5.33 3.96
CA VAL A 70 -5.07 -6.26 4.94
C VAL A 70 -5.74 -7.44 4.24
N GLU A 71 -6.55 -7.14 3.23
CA GLU A 71 -7.22 -8.21 2.48
C GLU A 71 -6.21 -9.14 1.80
N THR A 72 -5.16 -8.55 1.23
CA THR A 72 -4.13 -9.35 0.58
C THR A 72 -3.42 -10.25 1.58
N ALA A 73 -3.13 -9.71 2.77
CA ALA A 73 -2.49 -10.50 3.82
C ALA A 73 -3.36 -11.68 4.24
N VAL A 74 -4.65 -11.44 4.36
CA VAL A 74 -5.58 -12.54 4.69
C VAL A 74 -5.60 -13.57 3.56
N GLU A 75 -5.62 -13.09 2.33
CA GLU A 75 -5.73 -13.97 1.18
C GLU A 75 -4.51 -14.87 1.01
N VAL A 76 -3.31 -14.29 1.03
CA VAL A 76 -2.10 -15.08 0.77
C VAL A 76 -1.76 -16.03 1.92
N THR A 77 -2.30 -15.78 3.10
CA THR A 77 -2.08 -16.67 4.25
C THR A 77 -3.25 -17.61 4.48
N ASP A 78 -4.23 -17.57 3.60
CA ASP A 78 -5.44 -18.39 3.73
C ASP A 78 -6.10 -18.20 5.10
N GLY A 79 -6.15 -16.94 5.52
CA GLY A 79 -6.79 -16.57 6.77
C GLY A 79 -5.93 -16.78 8.02
N GLN A 80 -4.69 -17.19 7.84
CA GLN A 80 -3.81 -17.51 8.97
C GLN A 80 -2.86 -16.36 9.31
N VAL A 81 -3.08 -15.18 8.75
CA VAL A 81 -2.17 -14.07 8.98
C VAL A 81 -2.09 -13.74 10.47
N PRO A 82 -0.88 -13.63 11.03
CA PRO A 82 -0.75 -13.28 12.44
C PRO A 82 -1.28 -11.89 12.75
N ALA A 83 -1.85 -11.72 13.92
CA ALA A 83 -2.39 -10.43 14.33
C ALA A 83 -1.31 -9.35 14.32
N ARG A 84 -0.06 -9.69 14.64
CA ARG A 84 1.01 -8.70 14.63
C ARG A 84 1.27 -8.15 13.23
N VAL A 85 1.07 -8.98 12.21
CA VAL A 85 1.24 -8.51 10.82
C VAL A 85 0.13 -7.51 10.49
N ILE A 86 -1.09 -7.80 10.87
CA ILE A 86 -2.20 -6.87 10.67
C ILE A 86 -1.90 -5.54 11.37
N ALA A 87 -1.42 -5.62 12.62
CA ALA A 87 -1.09 -4.41 13.38
C ALA A 87 -0.01 -3.58 12.67
N GLU A 88 0.98 -4.24 12.09
CA GLU A 88 2.03 -3.55 11.35
C GLU A 88 1.48 -2.86 10.10
N ILE A 89 0.57 -3.53 9.41
CA ILE A 89 -0.05 -2.94 8.23
C ILE A 89 -0.85 -1.70 8.61
N LEU A 90 -1.63 -1.79 9.67
CA LEU A 90 -2.44 -0.66 10.12
C LEU A 90 -1.54 0.50 10.59
N SER A 91 -0.44 0.18 11.24
CA SER A 91 0.52 1.18 11.69
C SER A 91 1.13 1.91 10.48
N ALA A 92 1.48 1.16 9.44
CA ALA A 92 2.03 1.75 8.23
C ALA A 92 1.01 2.66 7.56
N GLY A 93 -0.26 2.25 7.55
CA GLY A 93 -1.32 3.09 6.99
C GLY A 93 -1.48 4.39 7.76
N ARG A 94 -1.45 4.31 9.09
CA ARG A 94 -1.55 5.51 9.91
C ARG A 94 -0.36 6.44 9.68
N GLU A 95 0.82 5.87 9.50
CA GLU A 95 2.00 6.65 9.24
C GLU A 95 1.89 7.42 7.92
N MET A 96 1.36 6.75 6.90
CA MET A 96 1.12 7.42 5.62
C MET A 96 0.12 8.56 5.75
N LEU A 97 -0.93 8.36 6.55
CA LEU A 97 -1.93 9.41 6.76
C LEU A 97 -1.36 10.62 7.50
N ALA A 98 -0.33 10.39 8.33
CA ALA A 98 0.27 11.47 9.11
C ALA A 98 1.18 12.35 8.25
N HIS A 99 1.57 11.90 7.09
CA HIS A 99 2.42 12.65 6.18
C HIS A 99 1.61 13.13 5.00
#